data_4ee05fd52c0d1dd9f9d8c4241b345b4b
#
_entry.id   4ee05fd52c0d1dd9f9d8c4241b345b4b
#
_cell.length_a   1.000
_cell.length_b   1.000
_cell.length_c   1.000
_cell.angle_alpha   90.00
_cell.angle_beta   90.00
_cell.angle_gamma   90.00
#
_symmetry.space_group_name_H-M   'P 1'
#
loop_
_entity.id
_entity.type
_entity.pdbx_description
1 polymer ?
#
loop_
_entity_poly.entity_id
_entity_poly.type
_entity_poly.pdbx_seq_one_letter_code
_entity_poly.pdbx_strand_id
1 'polypeptide(L)'
;MKIGFDNEKYLKMQSEHIRERISKFGDKLYLEFGGKLFDDYHASRVLPGFQPDSKLRMLLQLADQAEIVIAISAADIEKNKIRGDLGITYDVDVLRLIQAFRDSGLYVGSVVITRYTPAADQFKTKLQSMGVKVYRHYSIDGYPADIPFIVSENGYGRNEYIETTRPLVIVTAPGPGSGKMATCLSQLY
;
A
#
# COMPACT_ATOMS: atom_id res chain seq x y z
N MET A 1 -29.94 -3.05 18.92
CA MET A 1 -29.26 -3.80 17.82
C MET A 1 -28.07 -4.53 18.45
N LYS A 2 -27.91 -5.84 18.20
CA LYS A 2 -26.71 -6.54 18.69
C LYS A 2 -25.51 -6.08 17.88
N ILE A 3 -24.46 -5.60 18.55
CA ILE A 3 -23.19 -5.25 17.91
C ILE A 3 -22.46 -6.56 17.62
N GLY A 4 -22.22 -6.85 16.33
CA GLY A 4 -21.50 -8.06 15.89
C GLY A 4 -20.00 -7.90 15.87
N PHE A 5 -19.49 -6.67 16.00
CA PHE A 5 -18.07 -6.35 15.97
C PHE A 5 -17.73 -5.20 16.93
N ASP A 6 -16.79 -5.46 17.83
CA ASP A 6 -16.26 -4.46 18.76
C ASP A 6 -15.10 -3.70 18.11
N ASN A 7 -15.41 -2.55 17.54
CA ASN A 7 -14.45 -1.74 16.78
C ASN A 7 -13.30 -1.22 17.65
N GLU A 8 -13.59 -0.80 18.88
CA GLU A 8 -12.56 -0.26 19.79
C GLU A 8 -11.60 -1.36 20.25
N LYS A 9 -12.14 -2.54 20.56
CA LYS A 9 -11.31 -3.72 20.88
C LYS A 9 -10.45 -4.12 19.68
N TYR A 10 -11.00 -4.09 18.47
CA TYR A 10 -10.25 -4.39 17.25
C TYR A 10 -9.09 -3.42 17.06
N LEU A 11 -9.33 -2.11 17.16
CA LEU A 11 -8.30 -1.07 17.00
C LEU A 11 -7.17 -1.27 18.01
N LYS A 12 -7.53 -1.49 19.28
CA LYS A 12 -6.56 -1.71 20.36
C LYS A 12 -5.71 -2.95 20.09
N MET A 13 -6.34 -4.11 19.87
CA MET A 13 -5.64 -5.38 19.69
C MET A 13 -4.72 -5.35 18.46
N GLN A 14 -5.19 -4.81 17.33
CA GLN A 14 -4.38 -4.76 16.11
C GLN A 14 -3.16 -3.85 16.28
N SER A 15 -3.33 -2.67 16.86
CA SER A 15 -2.21 -1.75 17.07
C SER A 15 -1.19 -2.31 18.09
N GLU A 16 -1.64 -2.98 19.14
CA GLU A 16 -0.76 -3.65 20.10
C GLU A 16 0.07 -4.76 19.44
N HIS A 17 -0.56 -5.63 18.66
CA HIS A 17 0.15 -6.70 17.94
C HIS A 17 1.14 -6.17 16.88
N ILE A 18 0.82 -5.08 16.20
CA ILE A 18 1.76 -4.46 15.27
C ILE A 18 2.98 -3.90 16.02
N ARG A 19 2.78 -3.20 17.14
CA ARG A 19 3.88 -2.70 17.99
C ARG A 19 4.76 -3.83 18.50
N GLU A 20 4.14 -4.92 18.96
CA GLU A 20 4.87 -6.11 19.42
C GLU A 20 5.75 -6.69 18.30
N ARG A 21 5.22 -6.78 17.07
CA ARG A 21 5.99 -7.25 15.92
C ARG A 21 7.13 -6.31 15.56
N ILE A 22 6.91 -4.99 15.55
CA ILE A 22 7.97 -4.00 15.32
C ILE A 22 9.10 -4.20 16.33
N SER A 23 8.77 -4.34 17.63
CA SER A 23 9.79 -4.53 18.66
C SER A 23 10.52 -5.88 18.55
N LYS A 24 9.83 -6.92 18.10
CA LYS A 24 10.39 -8.27 17.96
C LYS A 24 11.32 -8.42 16.76
N PHE A 25 11.04 -7.76 15.66
CA PHE A 25 11.82 -7.88 14.42
C PHE A 25 12.95 -6.83 14.31
N GLY A 26 13.00 -5.86 15.19
CA GLY A 26 14.16 -4.98 15.41
C GLY A 26 14.33 -3.83 14.44
N ASP A 27 14.23 -4.07 13.12
CA ASP A 27 14.56 -3.07 12.11
C ASP A 27 13.34 -2.53 11.37
N LYS A 28 12.74 -3.36 10.49
CA LYS A 28 11.61 -2.93 9.66
C LYS A 28 10.54 -4.01 9.55
N LEU A 29 9.30 -3.57 9.64
CA LEU A 29 8.14 -4.39 9.37
C LEU A 29 7.42 -3.88 8.12
N TYR A 30 7.35 -4.71 7.07
CA TYR A 30 6.54 -4.46 5.89
C TYR A 30 5.16 -5.08 6.09
N LEU A 31 4.12 -4.25 5.94
CA LEU A 31 2.74 -4.68 6.11
C LEU A 31 1.93 -4.33 4.87
N GLU A 32 1.46 -5.37 4.17
CA GLU A 32 0.50 -5.18 3.09
C GLU A 32 -0.88 -4.86 3.67
N PHE A 33 -1.41 -3.71 3.30
CA PHE A 33 -2.79 -3.37 3.59
C PHE A 33 -3.68 -3.61 2.38
N GLY A 34 -4.47 -4.67 2.45
CA GLY A 34 -5.49 -4.98 1.48
C GLY A 34 -6.79 -4.23 1.75
N GLY A 35 -7.56 -4.01 0.68
CA GLY A 35 -8.86 -3.33 0.75
C GLY A 35 -8.75 -1.81 0.92
N LYS A 36 -9.89 -1.19 1.16
CA LYS A 36 -10.02 0.26 1.26
C LYS A 36 -9.66 0.73 2.66
N LEU A 37 -8.75 1.70 2.75
CA LEU A 37 -8.33 2.27 4.04
C LEU A 37 -9.30 3.35 4.55
N PHE A 38 -9.88 4.14 3.66
CA PHE A 38 -10.76 5.25 4.01
C PHE A 38 -12.25 4.92 3.94
N ASP A 39 -12.65 4.06 2.99
CA ASP A 39 -14.05 3.93 2.57
C ASP A 39 -14.44 2.45 2.50
N ASP A 40 -14.21 1.68 3.59
CA ASP A 40 -14.56 0.26 3.63
C ASP A 40 -16.05 0.05 3.96
N TYR A 41 -16.91 0.66 3.14
CA TYR A 41 -18.35 0.55 3.27
C TYR A 41 -18.89 -0.86 3.09
N HIS A 42 -18.16 -1.73 2.40
CA HIS A 42 -18.55 -3.12 2.26
C HIS A 42 -18.47 -3.84 3.60
N ALA A 43 -17.33 -3.75 4.28
CA ALA A 43 -17.13 -4.35 5.60
C ALA A 43 -18.14 -3.80 6.62
N SER A 44 -18.37 -2.48 6.63
CA SER A 44 -19.33 -1.85 7.56
C SER A 44 -20.78 -2.29 7.35
N ARG A 45 -21.16 -2.66 6.12
CA ARG A 45 -22.51 -3.16 5.82
C ARG A 45 -22.71 -4.61 6.26
N VAL A 46 -21.69 -5.45 6.12
CA VAL A 46 -21.79 -6.89 6.44
C VAL A 46 -21.41 -7.22 7.87
N LEU A 47 -20.71 -6.30 8.57
CA LEU A 47 -20.23 -6.50 9.93
C LEU A 47 -20.74 -5.36 10.84
N PRO A 48 -21.92 -5.50 11.48
CA PRO A 48 -22.49 -4.46 12.34
C PRO A 48 -21.55 -4.10 13.48
N GLY A 49 -21.16 -2.82 13.57
CA GLY A 49 -20.20 -2.29 14.53
C GLY A 49 -18.85 -1.94 13.92
N PHE A 50 -18.50 -2.48 12.73
CA PHE A 50 -17.30 -2.08 12.02
C PHE A 50 -17.49 -0.69 11.38
N GLN A 51 -16.53 0.19 11.60
CA GLN A 51 -16.54 1.55 11.01
C GLN A 51 -15.76 1.57 9.69
N PRO A 52 -16.22 2.29 8.65
CA PRO A 52 -15.55 2.32 7.34
C PRO A 52 -14.11 2.78 7.38
N ASP A 53 -13.76 3.62 8.36
CA ASP A 53 -12.44 4.20 8.58
C ASP A 53 -11.59 3.45 9.63
N SER A 54 -12.04 2.29 10.11
CA SER A 54 -11.36 1.54 11.19
C SER A 54 -9.89 1.26 10.89
N LYS A 55 -9.58 0.91 9.64
CA LYS A 55 -8.20 0.63 9.22
C LYS A 55 -7.33 1.89 9.28
N LEU A 56 -7.87 3.03 8.84
CA LEU A 56 -7.20 4.33 8.94
C LEU A 56 -6.97 4.70 10.41
N ARG A 57 -8.00 4.62 11.24
CA ARG A 57 -7.89 4.91 12.69
C ARG A 57 -6.84 4.05 13.39
N MET A 58 -6.72 2.78 13.01
CA MET A 58 -5.67 1.90 13.51
C MET A 58 -4.28 2.42 13.09
N LEU A 59 -4.09 2.79 11.82
CA LEU A 59 -2.81 3.34 11.34
C LEU A 59 -2.45 4.67 12.02
N LEU A 60 -3.44 5.51 12.32
CA LEU A 60 -3.21 6.78 13.03
C LEU A 60 -2.64 6.55 14.44
N GLN A 61 -2.95 5.43 15.10
CA GLN A 61 -2.32 5.08 16.38
C GLN A 61 -0.84 4.70 16.27
N LEU A 62 -0.34 4.51 15.03
CA LEU A 62 1.03 4.14 14.70
C LEU A 62 1.70 5.20 13.79
N ALA A 63 1.11 6.38 13.68
CA ALA A 63 1.50 7.40 12.69
C ALA A 63 2.94 7.88 12.85
N ASP A 64 3.46 7.90 14.07
CA ASP A 64 4.84 8.24 14.40
C ASP A 64 5.86 7.22 13.88
N GLN A 65 5.45 5.96 13.73
CA GLN A 65 6.28 4.84 13.29
C GLN A 65 5.98 4.38 11.87
N ALA A 66 4.86 4.82 11.28
CA ALA A 66 4.38 4.35 9.99
C ALA A 66 4.82 5.24 8.82
N GLU A 67 5.23 4.60 7.73
CA GLU A 67 5.49 5.21 6.42
C GLU A 67 4.64 4.50 5.38
N ILE A 68 3.92 5.28 4.56
CA ILE A 68 3.04 4.75 3.52
C ILE A 68 3.80 4.67 2.19
N VAL A 69 3.74 3.51 1.56
CA VAL A 69 4.15 3.27 0.17
C VAL A 69 2.90 2.90 -0.63
N ILE A 70 2.62 3.62 -1.70
CA ILE A 70 1.45 3.36 -2.55
C ILE A 70 1.88 2.63 -3.81
N ALA A 71 1.38 1.41 -4.02
CA ALA A 71 1.66 0.62 -5.21
C ALA A 71 0.59 0.83 -6.29
N ILE A 72 1.02 1.03 -7.54
CA ILE A 72 0.14 1.09 -8.71
C ILE A 72 0.79 0.36 -9.88
N SER A 73 0.01 -0.39 -10.65
CA SER A 73 0.54 -1.09 -11.83
C SER A 73 0.58 -0.17 -13.06
N ALA A 74 1.68 -0.21 -13.81
CA ALA A 74 1.77 0.48 -15.11
C ALA A 74 0.64 0.07 -16.07
N ALA A 75 0.25 -1.20 -16.07
CA ALA A 75 -0.87 -1.68 -16.90
C ALA A 75 -2.23 -1.08 -16.48
N ASP A 76 -2.43 -0.76 -15.19
CA ASP A 76 -3.65 -0.12 -14.72
C ASP A 76 -3.68 1.38 -15.12
N ILE A 77 -2.52 2.03 -15.17
CA ILE A 77 -2.35 3.40 -15.68
C ILE A 77 -2.66 3.45 -17.17
N GLU A 78 -2.01 2.58 -17.96
CA GLU A 78 -2.15 2.52 -19.41
C GLU A 78 -3.59 2.27 -19.85
N LYS A 79 -4.30 1.38 -19.14
CA LYS A 79 -5.70 1.05 -19.43
C LYS A 79 -6.71 2.04 -18.85
N ASN A 80 -6.26 3.09 -18.18
CA ASN A 80 -7.13 4.03 -17.46
C ASN A 80 -8.13 3.28 -16.56
N LYS A 81 -7.65 2.28 -15.82
CA LYS A 81 -8.51 1.43 -15.00
C LYS A 81 -9.27 2.24 -13.97
N ILE A 82 -10.58 2.09 -13.97
CA ILE A 82 -11.50 2.85 -13.13
C ILE A 82 -11.74 2.12 -11.81
N ARG A 83 -11.70 2.87 -10.73
CA ARG A 83 -12.19 2.46 -9.42
C ARG A 83 -13.71 2.62 -9.39
N GLY A 84 -14.44 1.51 -9.49
CA GLY A 84 -15.88 1.50 -9.75
C GLY A 84 -16.76 2.16 -8.70
N ASP A 85 -16.31 2.26 -7.44
CA ASP A 85 -17.05 2.92 -6.36
C ASP A 85 -16.90 4.45 -6.35
N LEU A 86 -15.82 4.97 -6.90
CA LEU A 86 -15.53 6.41 -6.98
C LEU A 86 -15.65 6.98 -8.39
N GLY A 87 -15.69 6.13 -9.42
CA GLY A 87 -15.75 6.56 -10.81
C GLY A 87 -14.50 7.28 -11.33
N ILE A 88 -13.37 7.16 -10.63
CA ILE A 88 -12.08 7.77 -10.99
C ILE A 88 -11.07 6.71 -11.41
N THR A 89 -10.09 7.10 -12.21
CA THR A 89 -8.99 6.20 -12.61
C THR A 89 -8.03 5.93 -11.45
N TYR A 90 -7.29 4.82 -11.51
CA TYR A 90 -6.36 4.43 -10.43
C TYR A 90 -5.23 5.42 -10.22
N ASP A 91 -4.72 6.05 -11.27
CA ASP A 91 -3.72 7.11 -11.17
C ASP A 91 -4.27 8.36 -10.45
N VAL A 92 -5.50 8.77 -10.77
CA VAL A 92 -6.21 9.84 -10.05
C VAL A 92 -6.44 9.45 -8.59
N ASP A 93 -6.81 8.19 -8.33
CA ASP A 93 -7.00 7.71 -6.96
C ASP A 93 -5.69 7.69 -6.15
N VAL A 94 -4.53 7.41 -6.77
CA VAL A 94 -3.23 7.55 -6.11
C VAL A 94 -3.01 8.98 -5.64
N LEU A 95 -3.31 9.98 -6.46
CA LEU A 95 -3.16 11.39 -6.07
C LEU A 95 -4.08 11.76 -4.91
N ARG A 96 -5.34 11.28 -4.96
CA ARG A 96 -6.30 11.43 -3.87
C ARG A 96 -5.83 10.77 -2.58
N LEU A 97 -5.30 9.54 -2.66
CA LEU A 97 -4.78 8.80 -1.51
C LEU A 97 -3.59 9.52 -0.87
N ILE A 98 -2.65 10.04 -1.68
CA ILE A 98 -1.51 10.82 -1.16
C ILE A 98 -2.02 12.00 -0.34
N GLN A 99 -2.97 12.76 -0.89
CA GLN A 99 -3.53 13.92 -0.19
C GLN A 99 -4.29 13.50 1.08
N ALA A 100 -5.16 12.50 0.99
CA ALA A 100 -5.97 12.02 2.11
C ALA A 100 -5.10 11.47 3.27
N PHE A 101 -4.00 10.77 2.97
CA PHE A 101 -3.07 10.31 4.00
C PHE A 101 -2.36 11.49 4.67
N ARG A 102 -1.87 12.45 3.89
CA ARG A 102 -1.20 13.66 4.42
C ARG A 102 -2.15 14.48 5.29
N ASP A 103 -3.37 14.71 4.85
CA ASP A 103 -4.40 15.44 5.61
C ASP A 103 -4.76 14.73 6.92
N SER A 104 -4.64 13.40 6.95
CA SER A 104 -4.84 12.59 8.15
C SER A 104 -3.61 12.55 9.08
N GLY A 105 -2.50 13.18 8.72
CA GLY A 105 -1.27 13.18 9.51
C GLY A 105 -0.37 11.97 9.30
N LEU A 106 -0.61 11.15 8.26
CA LEU A 106 0.25 10.01 7.92
C LEU A 106 1.34 10.43 6.92
N TYR A 107 2.53 9.90 7.12
CA TYR A 107 3.66 10.16 6.23
C TYR A 107 3.60 9.27 4.99
N VAL A 108 3.48 9.87 3.82
CA VAL A 108 3.59 9.18 2.53
C VAL A 108 5.02 9.32 2.03
N GLY A 109 5.79 8.23 2.08
CA GLY A 109 7.19 8.20 1.69
C GLY A 109 7.38 8.15 0.19
N SER A 110 6.62 7.28 -0.50
CA SER A 110 6.83 7.05 -1.93
C SER A 110 5.63 6.39 -2.63
N VAL A 111 5.71 6.39 -3.95
CA VAL A 111 4.88 5.57 -4.84
C VAL A 111 5.78 4.57 -5.55
N VAL A 112 5.35 3.32 -5.66
CA VAL A 112 5.99 2.31 -6.49
C VAL A 112 5.12 1.98 -7.69
N ILE A 113 5.67 2.13 -8.90
CA ILE A 113 5.00 1.72 -10.13
C ILE A 113 5.48 0.31 -10.45
N THR A 114 4.57 -0.66 -10.26
CA THR A 114 4.85 -2.08 -10.49
C THR A 114 4.60 -2.47 -11.94
N ARG A 115 5.26 -3.52 -12.41
CA ARG A 115 5.24 -3.95 -13.83
C ARG A 115 5.53 -2.78 -14.77
N TYR A 116 6.54 -2.02 -14.39
CA TYR A 116 6.86 -0.75 -15.03
C TYR A 116 7.10 -0.89 -16.52
N THR A 117 6.49 0.03 -17.27
CA THR A 117 6.70 0.25 -18.70
C THR A 117 6.77 1.76 -18.98
N PRO A 118 7.32 2.20 -20.13
CA PRO A 118 7.36 3.61 -20.52
C PRO A 118 5.98 4.29 -20.58
N ALA A 119 4.90 3.52 -20.72
CA ALA A 119 3.53 4.07 -20.67
C ALA A 119 3.22 4.80 -19.35
N ALA A 120 3.94 4.49 -18.29
CA ALA A 120 3.78 5.15 -16.98
C ALA A 120 4.68 6.37 -16.78
N ASP A 121 5.53 6.77 -17.76
CA ASP A 121 6.51 7.84 -17.59
C ASP A 121 5.86 9.20 -17.31
N GLN A 122 4.76 9.52 -17.95
CA GLN A 122 4.05 10.78 -17.70
C GLN A 122 3.55 10.86 -16.26
N PHE A 123 2.98 9.77 -15.76
CA PHE A 123 2.49 9.70 -14.38
C PHE A 123 3.64 9.77 -13.38
N LYS A 124 4.75 9.06 -13.63
CA LYS A 124 5.97 9.15 -12.83
C LYS A 124 6.47 10.60 -12.74
N THR A 125 6.61 11.28 -13.87
CA THR A 125 7.05 12.68 -13.94
C THR A 125 6.11 13.61 -13.17
N LYS A 126 4.79 13.40 -13.29
CA LYS A 126 3.78 14.16 -12.53
C LYS A 126 3.97 13.98 -11.02
N LEU A 127 4.14 12.76 -10.52
CA LEU A 127 4.39 12.50 -9.10
C LEU A 127 5.68 13.16 -8.62
N GLN A 128 6.76 13.05 -9.40
CA GLN A 128 8.05 13.67 -9.09
C GLN A 128 7.96 15.20 -9.03
N SER A 129 7.20 15.82 -9.93
CA SER A 129 6.97 17.29 -9.92
C SER A 129 6.18 17.75 -8.67
N MET A 130 5.42 16.85 -8.05
CA MET A 130 4.72 17.07 -6.78
C MET A 130 5.58 16.76 -5.53
N GLY A 131 6.88 16.48 -5.73
CA GLY A 131 7.81 16.13 -4.66
C GLY A 131 7.63 14.73 -4.08
N VAL A 132 6.98 13.80 -4.83
CA VAL A 132 6.79 12.43 -4.41
C VAL A 132 7.92 11.57 -4.97
N LYS A 133 8.60 10.79 -4.11
CA LYS A 133 9.56 9.79 -4.56
C LYS A 133 8.84 8.67 -5.33
N VAL A 134 9.39 8.24 -6.45
CA VAL A 134 8.81 7.18 -7.29
C VAL A 134 9.85 6.12 -7.59
N TYR A 135 9.49 4.86 -7.33
CA TYR A 135 10.32 3.69 -7.59
C TYR A 135 9.67 2.81 -8.66
N ARG A 136 10.52 2.07 -9.39
CA ARG A 136 10.10 1.18 -10.48
C ARG A 136 10.35 -0.26 -10.10
N HIS A 137 9.30 -1.07 -10.14
CA HIS A 137 9.38 -2.52 -10.04
C HIS A 137 8.94 -3.14 -11.36
N TYR A 138 9.70 -4.11 -11.83
CA TYR A 138 9.52 -4.68 -13.16
C TYR A 138 8.69 -5.97 -13.12
N SER A 139 8.19 -6.39 -14.29
CA SER A 139 7.59 -7.71 -14.43
C SER A 139 8.68 -8.77 -14.23
N ILE A 140 8.35 -9.83 -13.49
CA ILE A 140 9.23 -10.96 -13.23
C ILE A 140 8.65 -12.17 -13.93
N ASP A 141 9.41 -12.74 -14.86
CA ASP A 141 9.00 -13.91 -15.60
C ASP A 141 8.81 -15.10 -14.65
N GLY A 142 7.79 -15.91 -14.92
CA GLY A 142 7.47 -17.06 -14.07
C GLY A 142 6.83 -16.72 -12.71
N TYR A 143 6.62 -15.45 -12.37
CA TYR A 143 5.92 -15.09 -11.11
C TYR A 143 4.45 -15.59 -11.15
N PRO A 144 3.93 -16.21 -10.08
CA PRO A 144 4.56 -16.46 -8.77
C PRO A 144 5.18 -17.87 -8.61
N ALA A 145 5.36 -18.65 -9.67
CA ALA A 145 5.69 -20.09 -9.60
C ALA A 145 7.20 -20.38 -9.61
N ASP A 146 7.99 -19.64 -10.37
CA ASP A 146 9.45 -19.83 -10.48
C ASP A 146 10.21 -19.12 -9.35
N ILE A 147 10.16 -19.72 -8.15
CA ILE A 147 10.80 -19.15 -6.96
C ILE A 147 12.30 -18.88 -7.16
N PRO A 148 13.12 -19.81 -7.73
CA PRO A 148 14.54 -19.55 -7.94
C PRO A 148 14.82 -18.32 -8.80
N PHE A 149 14.04 -18.11 -9.86
CA PHE A 149 14.17 -16.92 -10.70
C PHE A 149 13.68 -15.66 -10.00
N ILE A 150 12.55 -15.73 -9.28
CA ILE A 150 11.96 -14.60 -8.57
C ILE A 150 12.95 -14.01 -7.55
N VAL A 151 13.63 -14.88 -6.76
CA VAL A 151 14.61 -14.46 -5.74
C VAL A 151 16.03 -14.39 -6.30
N SER A 152 16.21 -13.85 -7.50
CA SER A 152 17.49 -13.66 -8.16
C SER A 152 17.71 -12.20 -8.56
N GLU A 153 18.93 -11.87 -8.99
CA GLU A 153 19.28 -10.57 -9.57
C GLU A 153 18.41 -10.19 -10.78
N ASN A 154 17.94 -11.17 -11.54
CA ASN A 154 17.05 -10.99 -12.68
C ASN A 154 15.57 -10.93 -12.30
N GLY A 155 15.24 -11.33 -11.08
CA GLY A 155 13.92 -11.23 -10.48
C GLY A 155 13.79 -9.97 -9.61
N TYR A 156 13.72 -10.15 -8.29
CA TYR A 156 13.61 -9.03 -7.36
C TYR A 156 14.83 -8.08 -7.41
N GLY A 157 16.03 -8.56 -7.73
CA GLY A 157 17.24 -7.76 -7.84
C GLY A 157 17.15 -6.66 -8.91
N ARG A 158 16.26 -6.78 -9.92
CA ARG A 158 16.00 -5.73 -10.92
C ARG A 158 15.19 -4.56 -10.40
N ASN A 159 14.46 -4.75 -9.31
CA ASN A 159 13.59 -3.72 -8.76
C ASN A 159 14.42 -2.65 -8.05
N GLU A 160 13.99 -1.40 -8.18
CA GLU A 160 14.58 -0.33 -7.40
C GLU A 160 14.25 -0.54 -5.92
N TYR A 161 15.26 -0.49 -5.06
CA TYR A 161 15.07 -0.57 -3.63
C TYR A 161 14.36 0.67 -3.11
N ILE A 162 13.26 0.49 -2.37
CA ILE A 162 12.47 1.59 -1.83
C ILE A 162 13.12 2.05 -0.52
N GLU A 163 13.77 3.21 -0.54
CA GLU A 163 14.32 3.84 0.65
C GLU A 163 13.21 4.28 1.58
N THR A 164 13.21 3.76 2.79
CA THR A 164 12.24 4.07 3.82
C THR A 164 12.93 4.52 5.11
N THR A 165 12.26 5.39 5.88
CA THR A 165 12.83 6.03 7.06
C THR A 165 12.22 5.55 8.37
N ARG A 166 11.06 4.89 8.32
CA ARG A 166 10.30 4.48 9.51
C ARG A 166 10.28 2.96 9.67
N PRO A 167 10.13 2.46 10.91
CA PRO A 167 10.17 1.02 11.19
C PRO A 167 8.96 0.26 10.67
N LEU A 168 7.81 0.91 10.50
CA LEU A 168 6.61 0.30 9.94
C LEU A 168 6.35 0.83 8.53
N VAL A 169 6.50 -0.01 7.52
CA VAL A 169 6.23 0.32 6.13
C VAL A 169 4.90 -0.29 5.71
N ILE A 170 3.92 0.56 5.43
CA ILE A 170 2.58 0.16 5.01
C ILE A 170 2.50 0.23 3.49
N VAL A 171 2.35 -0.91 2.83
CA VAL A 171 2.15 -0.97 1.39
C VAL A 171 0.66 -1.07 1.08
N THR A 172 0.12 -0.04 0.44
CA THR A 172 -1.28 0.06 0.04
C THR A 172 -1.43 0.35 -1.45
N ALA A 173 -2.67 0.39 -1.96
CA ALA A 173 -2.92 0.60 -3.38
C ALA A 173 -4.36 1.07 -3.64
N PRO A 174 -4.65 1.67 -4.81
CA PRO A 174 -6.01 2.01 -5.24
C PRO A 174 -6.95 0.80 -5.32
N GLY A 175 -6.38 -0.39 -5.61
CA GLY A 175 -7.17 -1.59 -5.74
C GLY A 175 -6.35 -2.89 -5.84
N PRO A 176 -7.02 -4.01 -6.08
CA PRO A 176 -6.36 -5.31 -6.21
C PRO A 176 -5.49 -5.39 -7.47
N GLY A 177 -4.48 -6.27 -7.43
CA GLY A 177 -3.58 -6.52 -8.57
C GLY A 177 -2.50 -5.46 -8.79
N SER A 178 -2.35 -4.48 -7.89
CA SER A 178 -1.34 -3.42 -7.97
C SER A 178 0.08 -3.86 -7.56
N GLY A 179 0.27 -5.12 -7.14
CA GLY A 179 1.59 -5.67 -6.80
C GLY A 179 2.08 -5.40 -5.38
N LYS A 180 1.19 -5.12 -4.41
CA LYS A 180 1.55 -4.83 -3.02
C LYS A 180 2.42 -5.91 -2.37
N MET A 181 1.99 -7.18 -2.45
CA MET A 181 2.74 -8.30 -1.87
C MET A 181 4.13 -8.44 -2.50
N ALA A 182 4.21 -8.40 -3.84
CA ALA A 182 5.49 -8.47 -4.54
C ALA A 182 6.41 -7.30 -4.18
N THR A 183 5.83 -6.11 -3.92
CA THR A 183 6.59 -4.96 -3.41
C THR A 183 7.17 -5.24 -2.03
N CYS A 184 6.38 -5.76 -1.07
CA CYS A 184 6.89 -6.12 0.26
C CYS A 184 8.01 -7.18 0.16
N LEU A 185 7.79 -8.24 -0.61
CA LEU A 185 8.77 -9.32 -0.77
C LEU A 185 10.07 -8.85 -1.43
N SER A 186 9.96 -7.98 -2.44
CA SER A 186 11.14 -7.40 -3.12
C SER A 186 12.03 -6.58 -2.20
N GLN A 187 11.49 -6.04 -1.10
CA GLN A 187 12.27 -5.27 -0.13
C GLN A 187 13.02 -6.16 0.88
N LEU A 188 12.71 -7.45 0.90
CA LEU A 188 13.40 -8.45 1.75
C LEU A 188 14.53 -9.15 1.00
N TYR A 189 14.61 -8.96 -0.31
CA TYR A 189 15.69 -9.47 -1.18
C TYR A 189 16.93 -8.61 -1.04
#